data_58240608432b6d8f953301776b901d41
#
_entry.id   58240608432b6d8f953301776b901d41
#
_cell.length_a   1.000
_cell.length_b   1.000
_cell.length_c   1.000
_cell.angle_alpha   90.00
_cell.angle_beta   90.00
_cell.angle_gamma   90.00
#
_symmetry.space_group_name_H-M   'P 1'
#
loop_
_entity.id
_entity.type
_entity.pdbx_description
1 polymer ?
#
loop_
_entity_poly.entity_id
_entity_poly.type
_entity_poly.pdbx_seq_one_letter_code
_entity_poly.pdbx_strand_id
1 'polypeptide(L)'
;MSTIKNDQLDAMILLSAHVLAERNEAELMSVNTSGVSIPVSIERRITHMINKERRKSEYGAVYKTAKEVAAVVLIVCSAAFIFAMSVDAVREALWSTIVKWYEDYISVAYVVDDTPPMFIETKKEPTAIPEDWTREVIVDSQSMYFIQYSLDNEYIMSFRQKILDGEEEKVDNENSTVENIKIHGFDGILVTLLDKGFTYLCWNDGCYSYTIDYDNSKINVELAIDIAESLQ
;
A
#
# COMPACT_ATOMS: atom_id res chain seq x y z
N MET A 1 -12.73 39.26 -64.24
CA MET A 1 -13.18 39.18 -62.85
C MET A 1 -11.94 39.02 -61.99
N SER A 2 -11.58 40.09 -61.24
CA SER A 2 -10.38 40.07 -60.40
C SER A 2 -10.63 39.21 -59.17
N THR A 3 -9.84 38.15 -59.00
CA THR A 3 -9.84 37.32 -57.77
C THR A 3 -9.24 38.18 -56.65
N ILE A 4 -10.09 38.64 -55.75
CA ILE A 4 -9.63 39.29 -54.51
C ILE A 4 -8.84 38.23 -53.76
N LYS A 5 -7.56 38.48 -53.55
CA LYS A 5 -6.73 37.57 -52.72
C LYS A 5 -7.29 37.51 -51.29
N ASN A 6 -7.31 36.32 -50.68
CA ASN A 6 -7.82 36.12 -49.32
C ASN A 6 -7.25 37.13 -48.32
N ASP A 7 -5.98 37.50 -48.45
CA ASP A 7 -5.33 38.52 -47.59
C ASP A 7 -5.98 39.92 -47.68
N GLN A 8 -6.53 40.28 -48.85
CA GLN A 8 -7.26 41.55 -49.02
C GLN A 8 -8.65 41.51 -48.41
N LEU A 9 -9.29 40.33 -48.47
CA LEU A 9 -10.59 40.09 -47.84
C LEU A 9 -10.47 40.13 -46.31
N ASP A 10 -9.47 39.48 -45.76
CA ASP A 10 -9.19 39.48 -44.31
C ASP A 10 -8.85 40.86 -43.79
N ALA A 11 -8.05 41.64 -44.54
CA ALA A 11 -7.76 43.04 -44.22
C ALA A 11 -9.01 43.94 -44.23
N MET A 12 -9.93 43.73 -45.20
CA MET A 12 -11.20 44.45 -45.25
C MET A 12 -12.15 44.09 -44.11
N ILE A 13 -12.18 42.79 -43.71
CA ILE A 13 -12.98 42.33 -42.58
C ILE A 13 -12.46 42.94 -41.27
N LEU A 14 -11.14 42.92 -41.04
CA LEU A 14 -10.51 43.52 -39.89
C LEU A 14 -10.76 45.06 -39.80
N LEU A 15 -10.64 45.76 -40.92
CA LEU A 15 -10.90 47.21 -40.99
C LEU A 15 -12.37 47.50 -40.70
N SER A 16 -13.29 46.74 -41.28
CA SER A 16 -14.73 46.93 -41.06
C SER A 16 -15.12 46.61 -39.62
N ALA A 17 -14.52 45.59 -39.00
CA ALA A 17 -14.73 45.26 -37.59
C ALA A 17 -14.22 46.36 -36.65
N HIS A 18 -13.06 46.99 -36.99
CA HIS A 18 -12.52 48.13 -36.23
C HIS A 18 -13.44 49.34 -36.30
N VAL A 19 -13.90 49.72 -37.49
CA VAL A 19 -14.83 50.85 -37.69
C VAL A 19 -16.18 50.60 -37.00
N LEU A 20 -16.68 49.37 -37.01
CA LEU A 20 -17.88 49.00 -36.28
C LEU A 20 -17.69 49.06 -34.77
N ALA A 21 -16.55 48.63 -34.27
CA ALA A 21 -16.21 48.71 -32.84
C ALA A 21 -16.13 50.21 -32.39
N GLU A 22 -15.42 51.05 -33.10
CA GLU A 22 -15.35 52.51 -32.81
C GLU A 22 -16.72 53.20 -32.85
N ARG A 23 -17.57 52.83 -33.84
CA ARG A 23 -18.92 53.39 -33.94
C ARG A 23 -19.81 52.94 -32.78
N ASN A 24 -19.76 51.67 -32.40
CA ASN A 24 -20.48 51.13 -31.26
C ASN A 24 -19.99 51.72 -29.93
N GLU A 25 -18.68 51.96 -29.79
CA GLU A 25 -18.12 52.59 -28.60
C GLU A 25 -18.59 54.06 -28.47
N ALA A 26 -18.60 54.80 -29.58
CA ALA A 26 -19.12 56.16 -29.61
C ALA A 26 -20.64 56.24 -29.30
N GLU A 27 -21.42 55.27 -29.80
CA GLU A 27 -22.84 55.14 -29.53
C GLU A 27 -23.12 54.77 -28.07
N LEU A 28 -22.32 53.84 -27.49
CA LEU A 28 -22.39 53.47 -26.09
C LEU A 28 -22.00 54.61 -25.15
N MET A 29 -21.01 55.42 -25.51
CA MET A 29 -20.62 56.61 -24.74
C MET A 29 -21.67 57.74 -24.79
N SER A 30 -22.52 57.78 -25.80
CA SER A 30 -23.63 58.75 -25.90
C SER A 30 -24.85 58.37 -25.04
N VAL A 31 -24.93 57.15 -24.56
CA VAL A 31 -26.03 56.67 -23.70
C VAL A 31 -25.84 57.20 -22.28
N ASN A 32 -26.79 58.03 -21.86
CA ASN A 32 -26.81 58.52 -20.48
C ASN A 32 -27.14 57.41 -19.49
N THR A 33 -26.11 56.88 -18.84
CA THR A 33 -26.23 55.80 -17.85
C THR A 33 -26.46 56.29 -16.42
N SER A 34 -26.64 57.60 -16.22
CA SER A 34 -26.77 58.24 -14.90
C SER A 34 -28.08 57.92 -14.16
N GLY A 35 -28.56 56.76 -14.24
CA GLY A 35 -29.76 56.27 -13.53
C GLY A 35 -29.91 54.77 -13.52
N VAL A 36 -28.97 54.08 -14.15
CA VAL A 36 -29.00 52.60 -14.19
C VAL A 36 -28.14 52.02 -13.07
N SER A 37 -28.81 51.52 -12.02
CA SER A 37 -28.10 50.74 -10.98
C SER A 37 -27.94 49.30 -11.45
N ILE A 38 -26.70 48.83 -11.52
CA ILE A 38 -26.41 47.42 -11.83
C ILE A 38 -26.90 46.55 -10.66
N PRO A 39 -27.76 45.58 -10.89
CA PRO A 39 -28.16 44.67 -9.83
C PRO A 39 -26.96 43.97 -9.17
N VAL A 40 -26.93 43.91 -7.84
CA VAL A 40 -25.82 43.31 -7.05
C VAL A 40 -25.49 41.91 -7.49
N SER A 41 -26.46 41.17 -8.03
CA SER A 41 -26.26 39.83 -8.57
C SER A 41 -25.38 39.79 -9.80
N ILE A 42 -25.47 40.80 -10.67
CA ILE A 42 -24.67 40.95 -11.89
C ILE A 42 -23.25 41.38 -11.52
N GLU A 43 -23.11 42.35 -10.64
CA GLU A 43 -21.83 42.82 -10.13
C GLU A 43 -21.01 41.68 -9.49
N ARG A 44 -21.64 40.85 -8.66
CA ARG A 44 -21.01 39.64 -8.08
C ARG A 44 -20.55 38.63 -9.14
N ARG A 45 -21.36 38.41 -10.18
CA ARG A 45 -20.99 37.54 -11.30
C ARG A 45 -19.78 38.04 -12.07
N ILE A 46 -19.77 39.34 -12.39
CA ILE A 46 -18.65 39.98 -13.11
C ILE A 46 -17.38 39.89 -12.26
N THR A 47 -17.44 40.26 -10.99
CA THR A 47 -16.32 40.20 -10.06
C THR A 47 -15.78 38.76 -9.93
N HIS A 48 -16.66 37.76 -9.85
CA HIS A 48 -16.27 36.37 -9.81
C HIS A 48 -15.56 35.91 -11.10
N MET A 49 -16.05 36.33 -12.28
CA MET A 49 -15.42 36.00 -13.55
C MET A 49 -14.05 36.68 -13.70
N ILE A 50 -13.93 37.95 -13.35
CA ILE A 50 -12.66 38.69 -13.36
C ILE A 50 -11.65 38.03 -12.42
N ASN A 51 -12.04 37.69 -11.21
CA ASN A 51 -11.17 37.04 -10.25
C ASN A 51 -10.76 35.63 -10.70
N LYS A 52 -11.62 34.88 -11.39
CA LYS A 52 -11.33 33.58 -11.96
C LYS A 52 -10.29 33.67 -13.08
N GLU A 53 -10.46 34.62 -14.01
CA GLU A 53 -9.51 34.85 -15.12
C GLU A 53 -8.16 35.36 -14.59
N ARG A 54 -8.16 36.28 -13.62
CA ARG A 54 -6.94 36.77 -12.99
C ARG A 54 -6.17 35.64 -12.31
N ARG A 55 -6.85 34.77 -11.53
CA ARG A 55 -6.21 33.57 -10.93
C ARG A 55 -5.65 32.66 -11.99
N LYS A 56 -6.36 32.41 -13.08
CA LYS A 56 -5.89 31.56 -14.17
C LYS A 56 -4.65 32.14 -14.86
N SER A 57 -4.60 33.46 -15.07
CA SER A 57 -3.45 34.15 -15.64
C SER A 57 -2.25 34.21 -14.71
N GLU A 58 -2.46 34.52 -13.41
CA GLU A 58 -1.38 34.67 -12.44
C GLU A 58 -0.79 33.30 -11.99
N TYR A 59 -1.65 32.29 -11.86
CA TYR A 59 -1.22 31.00 -11.34
C TYR A 59 -1.04 29.88 -12.40
N GLY A 60 -1.45 30.14 -13.64
CA GLY A 60 -1.40 29.11 -14.70
C GLY A 60 0.04 28.67 -15.01
N ALA A 61 0.99 29.60 -15.08
CA ALA A 61 2.40 29.31 -15.28
C ALA A 61 3.02 28.58 -14.06
N VAL A 62 2.72 29.10 -12.87
CA VAL A 62 3.21 28.52 -11.59
C VAL A 62 2.69 27.10 -11.40
N TYR A 63 1.42 26.84 -11.72
CA TYR A 63 0.83 25.50 -11.60
C TYR A 63 1.45 24.50 -12.59
N LYS A 64 1.75 24.93 -13.82
CA LYS A 64 2.43 24.09 -14.81
C LYS A 64 3.84 23.72 -14.35
N THR A 65 4.62 24.71 -13.89
CA THR A 65 5.97 24.46 -13.36
C THR A 65 5.93 23.61 -12.08
N ALA A 66 4.99 23.86 -11.17
CA ALA A 66 4.81 23.04 -9.96
C ALA A 66 4.49 21.58 -10.28
N LYS A 67 3.66 21.32 -11.30
CA LYS A 67 3.36 19.96 -11.76
C LYS A 67 4.59 19.25 -12.33
N GLU A 68 5.41 19.95 -13.10
CA GLU A 68 6.65 19.39 -13.65
C GLU A 68 7.67 19.09 -12.54
N VAL A 69 7.83 20.00 -11.58
CA VAL A 69 8.69 19.79 -10.41
C VAL A 69 8.20 18.63 -9.56
N ALA A 70 6.89 18.54 -9.29
CA ALA A 70 6.31 17.44 -8.55
C ALA A 70 6.55 16.08 -9.22
N ALA A 71 6.46 16.02 -10.55
CA ALA A 71 6.75 14.80 -11.31
C ALA A 71 8.22 14.38 -11.16
N VAL A 72 9.15 15.33 -11.25
CA VAL A 72 10.59 15.05 -11.06
C VAL A 72 10.88 14.58 -9.63
N VAL A 73 10.29 15.24 -8.63
CA VAL A 73 10.44 14.86 -7.22
C VAL A 73 9.92 13.42 -6.99
N LEU A 74 8.73 13.08 -7.55
CA LEU A 74 8.19 11.72 -7.46
C LEU A 74 9.13 10.69 -8.08
N ILE A 75 9.70 10.96 -9.26
CA ILE A 75 10.65 10.04 -9.91
C ILE A 75 11.90 9.85 -9.05
N VAL A 76 12.47 10.94 -8.53
CA VAL A 76 13.68 10.88 -7.69
C VAL A 76 13.38 10.13 -6.39
N CYS A 77 12.27 10.41 -5.73
CA CYS A 77 11.85 9.70 -4.51
C CYS A 77 11.60 8.20 -4.78
N SER A 78 10.96 7.86 -5.91
CA SER A 78 10.74 6.46 -6.28
C SER A 78 12.05 5.73 -6.56
N ALA A 79 12.99 6.35 -7.26
CA ALA A 79 14.31 5.77 -7.52
C ALA A 79 15.12 5.61 -6.22
N ALA A 80 15.09 6.60 -5.33
CA ALA A 80 15.72 6.53 -4.02
C ALA A 80 15.11 5.43 -3.15
N PHE A 81 13.79 5.25 -3.19
CA PHE A 81 13.09 4.19 -2.48
C PHE A 81 13.47 2.80 -3.00
N ILE A 82 13.50 2.60 -4.34
CA ILE A 82 13.92 1.34 -4.95
C ILE A 82 15.37 1.02 -4.55
N PHE A 83 16.26 2.02 -4.58
CA PHE A 83 17.64 1.84 -4.17
C PHE A 83 17.77 1.50 -2.68
N ALA A 84 17.02 2.19 -1.82
CA ALA A 84 17.00 1.90 -0.38
C ALA A 84 16.49 0.47 -0.09
N MET A 85 15.44 0.02 -0.79
CA MET A 85 14.88 -1.33 -0.65
C MET A 85 15.81 -2.44 -1.17
N SER A 86 16.84 -2.10 -1.96
CA SER A 86 17.87 -3.06 -2.38
C SER A 86 18.89 -3.37 -1.27
N VAL A 87 18.87 -2.61 -0.18
CA VAL A 87 19.76 -2.82 0.98
C VAL A 87 18.98 -3.61 2.05
N ASP A 88 19.44 -4.81 2.38
CA ASP A 88 18.76 -5.73 3.30
C ASP A 88 18.45 -5.08 4.67
N ALA A 89 19.40 -4.34 5.23
CA ALA A 89 19.21 -3.64 6.49
C ALA A 89 18.06 -2.59 6.48
N VAL A 90 17.83 -1.94 5.33
CA VAL A 90 16.74 -0.95 5.18
C VAL A 90 15.41 -1.68 5.02
N ARG A 91 15.41 -2.79 4.27
CA ARG A 91 14.23 -3.64 4.11
C ARG A 91 13.78 -4.21 5.45
N GLU A 92 14.71 -4.76 6.24
CA GLU A 92 14.42 -5.26 7.60
C GLU A 92 13.90 -4.16 8.54
N ALA A 93 14.49 -2.96 8.51
CA ALA A 93 14.02 -1.82 9.30
C ALA A 93 12.62 -1.36 8.90
N LEU A 94 12.28 -1.37 7.61
CA LEU A 94 10.95 -1.03 7.11
C LEU A 94 9.93 -2.11 7.49
N TRP A 95 10.28 -3.40 7.35
CA TRP A 95 9.42 -4.51 7.78
C TRP A 95 9.13 -4.46 9.28
N SER A 96 10.13 -4.25 10.11
CA SER A 96 9.95 -4.10 11.57
C SER A 96 9.09 -2.88 11.93
N THR A 97 9.09 -1.83 11.10
CA THR A 97 8.27 -0.63 11.30
C THR A 97 6.82 -0.86 10.90
N ILE A 98 6.58 -1.56 9.78
CA ILE A 98 5.22 -1.91 9.33
C ILE A 98 4.55 -2.85 10.34
N VAL A 99 5.27 -3.82 10.87
CA VAL A 99 4.79 -4.72 11.93
C VAL A 99 4.42 -3.98 13.23
N LYS A 100 5.13 -2.88 13.56
CA LYS A 100 4.84 -2.05 14.75
C LYS A 100 3.65 -1.10 14.59
N TRP A 101 3.16 -0.85 13.38
CA TRP A 101 2.09 0.13 13.11
C TRP A 101 0.68 -0.43 13.32
N TYR A 102 0.51 -1.73 13.44
CA TYR A 102 -0.76 -2.35 13.83
C TYR A 102 -0.78 -2.49 15.35
N GLU A 103 -1.38 -1.51 16.05
CA GLU A 103 -1.35 -1.44 17.52
C GLU A 103 -2.05 -2.62 18.23
N ASP A 104 -2.93 -3.36 17.56
CA ASP A 104 -3.75 -4.40 18.21
C ASP A 104 -3.48 -5.84 17.72
N TYR A 105 -2.78 -6.05 16.61
CA TYR A 105 -2.45 -7.40 16.09
C TYR A 105 -1.34 -7.37 15.03
N ILE A 106 -0.55 -8.43 14.97
CA ILE A 106 0.39 -8.67 13.87
C ILE A 106 -0.37 -9.43 12.79
N SER A 107 -0.51 -8.79 11.62
CA SER A 107 -1.01 -9.45 10.44
C SER A 107 0.19 -9.98 9.65
N VAL A 108 0.30 -11.29 9.55
CA VAL A 108 1.28 -11.95 8.68
C VAL A 108 0.63 -12.10 7.31
N ALA A 109 0.84 -11.08 6.45
CA ALA A 109 0.43 -11.14 5.05
C ALA A 109 1.57 -11.71 4.22
N TYR A 110 1.34 -12.85 3.59
CA TYR A 110 2.30 -13.45 2.67
C TYR A 110 2.06 -12.91 1.26
N VAL A 111 3.12 -12.42 0.61
CA VAL A 111 3.07 -12.06 -0.81
C VAL A 111 3.18 -13.36 -1.62
N VAL A 112 2.13 -13.68 -2.33
CA VAL A 112 2.06 -14.85 -3.20
C VAL A 112 2.44 -14.41 -4.61
N ASP A 113 3.61 -14.82 -5.10
CA ASP A 113 4.08 -14.49 -6.46
C ASP A 113 3.43 -15.37 -7.54
N ASP A 114 2.98 -16.59 -7.17
CA ASP A 114 2.32 -17.55 -8.04
C ASP A 114 0.93 -17.92 -7.50
N THR A 115 0.12 -18.56 -8.33
CA THR A 115 -1.19 -19.08 -7.88
C THR A 115 -0.94 -20.19 -6.85
N PRO A 116 -1.34 -20.00 -5.57
CA PRO A 116 -1.13 -21.02 -4.55
C PRO A 116 -1.88 -22.31 -4.90
N PRO A 117 -1.40 -23.46 -4.44
CA PRO A 117 -2.10 -24.71 -4.65
C PRO A 117 -3.49 -24.67 -3.98
N MET A 118 -4.49 -25.25 -4.64
CA MET A 118 -5.87 -25.29 -4.11
C MET A 118 -6.04 -26.25 -2.93
N PHE A 119 -5.07 -27.14 -2.72
CA PHE A 119 -5.06 -28.11 -1.63
C PHE A 119 -3.61 -28.47 -1.26
N ILE A 120 -3.44 -29.02 -0.05
CA ILE A 120 -2.15 -29.54 0.43
C ILE A 120 -1.85 -30.83 -0.33
N GLU A 121 -0.88 -30.80 -1.25
CA GLU A 121 -0.45 -31.95 -2.04
C GLU A 121 0.41 -32.92 -1.20
N THR A 122 1.28 -32.36 -0.36
CA THR A 122 2.16 -33.12 0.52
C THR A 122 2.09 -32.52 1.93
N LYS A 123 1.68 -33.36 2.88
CA LYS A 123 1.71 -32.99 4.29
C LYS A 123 3.13 -33.15 4.79
N LYS A 124 3.67 -32.06 5.31
CA LYS A 124 4.97 -32.05 5.96
C LYS A 124 4.81 -32.22 7.46
N GLU A 125 5.76 -32.90 8.06
CA GLU A 125 5.79 -33.07 9.51
C GLU A 125 7.20 -32.83 10.05
N PRO A 126 7.34 -32.23 11.24
CA PRO A 126 8.64 -32.13 11.89
C PRO A 126 9.13 -33.49 12.33
N THR A 127 10.39 -33.78 12.05
CA THR A 127 11.01 -35.10 12.38
C THR A 127 11.91 -35.04 13.61
N ALA A 128 12.39 -33.85 14.01
CA ALA A 128 13.21 -33.69 15.23
C ALA A 128 12.36 -33.53 16.50
N ILE A 129 11.33 -34.37 16.62
CA ILE A 129 10.45 -34.39 17.80
C ILE A 129 11.03 -35.33 18.85
N PRO A 130 11.14 -34.93 20.13
CA PRO A 130 11.53 -35.82 21.22
C PRO A 130 10.61 -37.08 21.32
N GLU A 131 11.21 -38.23 21.58
CA GLU A 131 10.49 -39.53 21.56
C GLU A 131 9.41 -39.65 22.64
N ASP A 132 9.52 -38.91 23.72
CA ASP A 132 8.59 -38.89 24.84
C ASP A 132 7.36 -38.01 24.62
N TRP A 133 7.32 -37.26 23.51
CA TRP A 133 6.16 -36.42 23.19
C TRP A 133 5.07 -37.24 22.49
N THR A 134 3.84 -37.01 22.92
CA THR A 134 2.65 -37.61 22.30
C THR A 134 2.16 -36.71 21.18
N ARG A 135 2.00 -37.27 19.98
CA ARG A 135 1.51 -36.62 18.79
C ARG A 135 0.02 -36.87 18.57
N GLU A 136 -0.77 -35.85 18.32
CA GLU A 136 -2.18 -35.92 17.97
C GLU A 136 -2.49 -35.08 16.74
N VAL A 137 -3.18 -35.61 15.74
CA VAL A 137 -3.66 -34.86 14.57
C VAL A 137 -5.01 -34.26 14.93
N ILE A 138 -5.06 -32.93 15.01
CA ILE A 138 -6.27 -32.19 15.37
C ILE A 138 -7.11 -31.88 14.13
N VAL A 139 -6.45 -31.47 13.01
CA VAL A 139 -7.13 -31.23 11.74
C VAL A 139 -6.35 -31.90 10.62
N ASP A 140 -7.07 -32.61 9.80
CA ASP A 140 -6.59 -33.23 8.57
C ASP A 140 -7.56 -32.92 7.44
N SER A 141 -7.35 -31.78 6.75
CA SER A 141 -8.18 -31.31 5.65
C SER A 141 -7.36 -31.05 4.39
N GLN A 142 -8.02 -30.71 3.30
CA GLN A 142 -7.35 -30.32 2.05
C GLN A 142 -6.63 -28.97 2.15
N SER A 143 -7.08 -28.07 3.03
CA SER A 143 -6.53 -26.71 3.15
C SER A 143 -5.66 -26.52 4.39
N MET A 144 -5.76 -27.38 5.38
CA MET A 144 -5.04 -27.26 6.64
C MET A 144 -4.69 -28.62 7.23
N TYR A 145 -3.44 -28.77 7.66
CA TYR A 145 -2.94 -29.88 8.43
C TYR A 145 -2.42 -29.36 9.76
N PHE A 146 -2.98 -29.85 10.88
CA PHE A 146 -2.72 -29.35 12.21
C PHE A 146 -2.43 -30.50 13.16
N ILE A 147 -1.25 -30.46 13.78
CA ILE A 147 -0.77 -31.46 14.74
C ILE A 147 -0.51 -30.76 16.07
N GLN A 148 -0.87 -31.41 17.16
CA GLN A 148 -0.53 -30.98 18.50
C GLN A 148 0.41 -32.00 19.14
N TYR A 149 1.38 -31.49 19.91
CA TYR A 149 2.31 -32.30 20.70
C TYR A 149 2.14 -32.00 22.18
N SER A 150 2.14 -33.03 22.99
CA SER A 150 1.97 -32.98 24.44
C SER A 150 2.93 -33.93 25.16
N LEU A 151 3.28 -33.60 26.40
CA LEU A 151 4.03 -34.46 27.32
C LEU A 151 3.22 -34.58 28.61
N ASP A 152 3.01 -35.80 29.07
CA ASP A 152 2.18 -36.11 30.26
C ASP A 152 0.78 -35.48 30.23
N ASN A 153 0.16 -35.43 29.05
CA ASN A 153 -1.10 -34.74 28.73
C ASN A 153 -1.06 -33.20 28.88
N GLU A 154 0.10 -32.61 29.06
CA GLU A 154 0.26 -31.18 29.02
C GLU A 154 0.68 -30.72 27.63
N TYR A 155 0.08 -29.64 27.15
CA TYR A 155 0.43 -29.01 25.89
C TYR A 155 1.90 -28.56 25.88
N ILE A 156 2.60 -28.80 24.77
CA ILE A 156 3.97 -28.34 24.54
C ILE A 156 4.03 -27.43 23.34
N MET A 157 3.59 -27.93 22.17
CA MET A 157 3.61 -27.18 20.93
C MET A 157 2.53 -27.65 19.96
N SER A 158 2.24 -26.85 18.97
CA SER A 158 1.53 -27.28 17.79
C SER A 158 2.28 -26.96 16.50
N PHE A 159 1.98 -27.70 15.46
CA PHE A 159 2.45 -27.47 14.10
C PHE A 159 1.26 -27.35 13.16
N ARG A 160 1.27 -26.35 12.30
CA ARG A 160 0.24 -26.11 11.30
C ARG A 160 0.85 -25.85 9.94
N GLN A 161 0.36 -26.56 8.93
CA GLN A 161 0.57 -26.27 7.52
C GLN A 161 -0.76 -25.85 6.90
N LYS A 162 -0.78 -24.72 6.18
CA LYS A 162 -1.99 -24.18 5.54
C LYS A 162 -1.68 -23.74 4.11
N ILE A 163 -2.63 -23.83 3.19
CA ILE A 163 -2.52 -23.20 1.88
C ILE A 163 -2.47 -21.68 2.04
N LEU A 164 -1.76 -20.99 1.12
CA LEU A 164 -1.74 -19.54 1.08
C LEU A 164 -3.01 -19.06 0.36
N ASP A 165 -4.10 -18.88 1.11
CA ASP A 165 -5.41 -18.48 0.57
C ASP A 165 -5.63 -16.96 0.57
N GLY A 166 -4.58 -16.19 0.89
CA GLY A 166 -4.64 -14.73 1.01
C GLY A 166 -5.29 -14.24 2.30
N GLU A 167 -5.71 -15.14 3.19
CA GLU A 167 -6.12 -14.75 4.53
C GLU A 167 -4.90 -14.35 5.37
N GLU A 168 -5.02 -13.23 6.06
CA GLU A 168 -4.00 -12.76 6.99
C GLU A 168 -4.07 -13.57 8.29
N GLU A 169 -2.95 -14.15 8.72
CA GLU A 169 -2.86 -14.74 10.04
C GLU A 169 -2.67 -13.62 11.08
N LYS A 170 -3.64 -13.44 11.96
CA LYS A 170 -3.62 -12.41 13.00
C LYS A 170 -3.09 -13.00 14.29
N VAL A 171 -1.95 -12.48 14.73
CA VAL A 171 -1.38 -12.79 16.04
C VAL A 171 -1.57 -11.55 16.91
N ASP A 172 -2.21 -11.74 18.08
CA ASP A 172 -2.33 -10.70 19.10
C ASP A 172 -0.92 -10.21 19.49
N ASN A 173 -0.69 -8.90 19.38
CA ASN A 173 0.63 -8.32 19.63
C ASN A 173 0.69 -7.45 20.89
N GLU A 174 -0.39 -7.39 21.67
CA GLU A 174 -0.33 -6.71 22.95
C GLU A 174 0.81 -7.33 23.79
N ASN A 175 1.81 -6.52 24.11
CA ASN A 175 2.98 -6.94 24.88
C ASN A 175 3.79 -8.10 24.27
N SER A 176 4.10 -8.01 22.97
CA SER A 176 4.89 -9.01 22.23
C SER A 176 6.22 -8.46 21.72
N THR A 177 7.18 -9.34 21.47
CA THR A 177 8.39 -9.05 20.69
C THR A 177 8.35 -9.79 19.36
N VAL A 178 8.87 -9.15 18.30
CA VAL A 178 8.93 -9.74 16.96
C VAL A 178 10.36 -9.72 16.47
N GLU A 179 10.84 -10.89 16.04
CA GLU A 179 12.18 -11.07 15.49
C GLU A 179 12.09 -11.71 14.11
N ASN A 180 12.91 -11.24 13.18
CA ASN A 180 13.03 -11.86 11.86
C ASN A 180 13.97 -13.06 11.95
N ILE A 181 13.56 -14.16 11.35
CA ILE A 181 14.33 -15.41 11.31
C ILE A 181 14.30 -16.00 9.90
N LYS A 182 15.12 -17.04 9.68
CA LYS A 182 15.06 -17.83 8.44
C LYS A 182 14.89 -19.31 8.80
N ILE A 183 13.95 -19.97 8.10
CA ILE A 183 13.71 -21.41 8.18
C ILE A 183 13.82 -21.99 6.79
N HIS A 184 14.66 -22.97 6.56
CA HIS A 184 15.00 -23.53 5.22
C HIS A 184 15.41 -22.49 4.20
N GLY A 185 15.96 -21.34 4.65
CA GLY A 185 16.31 -20.20 3.78
C GLY A 185 15.15 -19.26 3.45
N PHE A 186 13.93 -19.57 3.82
CA PHE A 186 12.77 -18.70 3.70
C PHE A 186 12.70 -17.71 4.86
N ASP A 187 12.21 -16.49 4.56
CA ASP A 187 12.01 -15.47 5.58
C ASP A 187 10.81 -15.85 6.48
N GLY A 188 10.99 -15.72 7.78
CA GLY A 188 9.99 -16.00 8.79
C GLY A 188 10.05 -14.99 9.93
N ILE A 189 9.10 -15.07 10.82
CA ILE A 189 9.00 -14.24 12.03
C ILE A 189 8.84 -15.11 13.26
N LEU A 190 9.45 -14.66 14.34
CA LEU A 190 9.28 -15.19 15.70
C LEU A 190 8.53 -14.14 16.51
N VAL A 191 7.34 -14.47 17.00
CA VAL A 191 6.50 -13.59 17.80
C VAL A 191 6.38 -14.15 19.20
N THR A 192 6.98 -13.51 20.18
CA THR A 192 6.92 -13.92 21.59
C THR A 192 5.90 -13.09 22.34
N LEU A 193 4.85 -13.71 22.88
CA LEU A 193 3.86 -13.09 23.72
C LEU A 193 4.35 -13.09 25.18
N LEU A 194 4.78 -11.93 25.68
CA LEU A 194 5.42 -11.83 27.00
C LEU A 194 4.48 -12.16 28.15
N ASP A 195 3.19 -11.79 28.02
CA ASP A 195 2.20 -12.00 29.07
C ASP A 195 1.60 -13.42 29.07
N LYS A 196 1.62 -14.07 27.92
CA LYS A 196 0.98 -15.39 27.74
C LYS A 196 1.96 -16.55 27.85
N GLY A 197 3.28 -16.29 27.78
CA GLY A 197 4.31 -17.32 27.83
C GLY A 197 4.35 -18.22 26.61
N PHE A 198 3.82 -17.77 25.47
CA PHE A 198 3.81 -18.50 24.19
C PHE A 198 4.63 -17.77 23.13
N THR A 199 5.20 -18.55 22.22
CA THR A 199 5.89 -18.02 21.03
C THR A 199 5.32 -18.66 19.78
N TYR A 200 5.16 -17.84 18.73
CA TYR A 200 4.76 -18.26 17.39
C TYR A 200 5.94 -18.10 16.45
N LEU A 201 6.25 -19.16 15.73
CA LEU A 201 7.24 -19.22 14.68
C LEU A 201 6.49 -19.39 13.36
N CYS A 202 6.47 -18.35 12.51
CA CYS A 202 5.69 -18.32 11.28
C CYS A 202 6.61 -18.12 10.08
N TRP A 203 6.43 -18.91 9.01
CA TRP A 203 7.15 -18.76 7.74
C TRP A 203 6.31 -19.31 6.60
N ASN A 204 6.74 -19.10 5.35
CA ASN A 204 6.14 -19.73 4.18
C ASN A 204 7.22 -20.15 3.17
N ASP A 205 6.89 -21.12 2.31
CA ASP A 205 7.78 -21.60 1.25
C ASP A 205 7.31 -21.14 -0.16
N GLY A 206 6.39 -20.18 -0.22
CA GLY A 206 5.76 -19.70 -1.44
C GLY A 206 4.50 -20.47 -1.85
N CYS A 207 4.31 -21.70 -1.35
CA CYS A 207 3.12 -22.53 -1.60
C CYS A 207 2.24 -22.67 -0.36
N TYR A 208 2.85 -22.84 0.78
CA TYR A 208 2.17 -23.08 2.06
C TYR A 208 2.70 -22.14 3.13
N SER A 209 1.85 -21.77 4.08
CA SER A 209 2.23 -21.18 5.35
C SER A 209 2.41 -22.27 6.40
N TYR A 210 3.39 -22.05 7.25
CA TYR A 210 3.74 -22.90 8.36
C TYR A 210 3.76 -22.10 9.65
N THR A 211 3.20 -22.66 10.70
CA THR A 211 3.21 -22.07 12.03
C THR A 211 3.55 -23.13 13.05
N ILE A 212 4.51 -22.82 13.92
CA ILE A 212 4.76 -23.56 15.17
C ILE A 212 4.44 -22.60 16.30
N ASP A 213 3.53 -22.99 17.18
CA ASP A 213 3.31 -22.30 18.45
C ASP A 213 3.68 -23.21 19.62
N TYR A 214 4.33 -22.63 20.63
CA TYR A 214 4.86 -23.41 21.74
C TYR A 214 4.89 -22.64 23.05
N ASP A 215 4.89 -23.41 24.16
CA ASP A 215 5.04 -22.93 25.52
C ASP A 215 6.51 -22.63 25.83
N ASN A 216 6.84 -21.36 26.11
CA ASN A 216 8.20 -20.87 26.37
C ASN A 216 8.82 -21.48 27.64
N SER A 217 8.00 -22.04 28.53
CA SER A 217 8.49 -22.72 29.73
C SER A 217 9.03 -24.14 29.45
N LYS A 218 8.68 -24.69 28.27
CA LYS A 218 8.97 -26.10 27.90
C LYS A 218 9.92 -26.19 26.70
N ILE A 219 9.87 -25.23 25.80
CA ILE A 219 10.69 -25.21 24.58
C ILE A 219 11.44 -23.87 24.53
N ASN A 220 12.74 -23.92 24.25
CA ASN A 220 13.53 -22.74 23.92
C ASN A 220 13.49 -22.46 22.40
N VAL A 221 13.92 -21.27 22.02
CA VAL A 221 13.89 -20.82 20.61
C VAL A 221 14.74 -21.72 19.72
N GLU A 222 15.91 -22.15 20.20
CA GLU A 222 16.83 -22.99 19.43
C GLU A 222 16.18 -24.36 19.08
N LEU A 223 15.54 -25.01 20.05
CA LEU A 223 14.85 -26.27 19.80
C LEU A 223 13.66 -26.07 18.85
N ALA A 224 12.91 -24.98 18.99
CA ALA A 224 11.80 -24.67 18.07
C ALA A 224 12.27 -24.48 16.63
N ILE A 225 13.43 -23.81 16.43
CA ILE A 225 14.05 -23.65 15.11
C ILE A 225 14.52 -25.01 14.58
N ASP A 226 15.20 -25.84 15.39
CA ASP A 226 15.65 -27.17 14.99
C ASP A 226 14.46 -28.06 14.56
N ILE A 227 13.35 -28.00 15.28
CA ILE A 227 12.10 -28.68 14.91
C ILE A 227 11.57 -28.15 13.57
N ALA A 228 11.54 -26.83 13.37
CA ALA A 228 11.08 -26.23 12.13
C ALA A 228 11.97 -26.60 10.91
N GLU A 229 13.30 -26.61 11.11
CA GLU A 229 14.27 -27.02 10.08
C GLU A 229 14.26 -28.54 9.81
N SER A 230 13.59 -29.34 10.64
CA SER A 230 13.47 -30.78 10.46
C SER A 230 12.29 -31.22 9.59
N LEU A 231 11.50 -30.28 9.06
CA LEU A 231 10.31 -30.57 8.26
C LEU A 231 10.65 -31.36 6.98
N GLN A 232 9.92 -32.45 6.77
CA GLN A 232 10.02 -33.34 5.60
C GLN A 232 8.65 -33.63 5.02
#